data_8234f51c587a7f1d048a5eccd505cd07
#
_entry.id   8234f51c587a7f1d048a5eccd505cd07
#
_cell.length_a   1.000
_cell.length_b   1.000
_cell.length_c   1.000
_cell.angle_alpha   90.00
_cell.angle_beta   90.00
_cell.angle_gamma   90.00
#
_symmetry.space_group_name_H-M   'P 1'
#
loop_
_entity.id
_entity.type
_entity.pdbx_description
1 polymer ?
#
loop_
_entity_poly.entity_id
_entity_poly.type
_entity_poly.pdbx_seq_one_letter_code
_entity_poly.pdbx_strand_id
1 'polypeptide(L)'
;MSHGGPCRPGRDLLVLTSNIGRLSRSLQQKPKSGSDQAGRHLSALLRQYPGHPYKKWQGAHWRLLSLVELGVVRADPTMIRALNQVLDWLLDPARPVSRIAGRYRMHASQEGNALLVCCRLGLGGDPRVSELASRLAEWQWSDGGWNCDPRPEVTHSSFHESLAPLRGLVAQGTFSDAATRAADFFLRHRLYRSESGDLVIDREWLRLHWPAYWH
;
A
#
# COMPACT_ATOMS: atom_id res chain seq x y z
N MET A 1 -25.95 -10.51 -39.27
CA MET A 1 -24.49 -10.46 -39.54
C MET A 1 -23.98 -9.12 -39.01
N SER A 2 -23.42 -9.07 -37.85
CA SER A 2 -22.76 -7.88 -37.29
C SER A 2 -21.48 -8.32 -36.61
N HIS A 3 -20.38 -7.86 -37.18
CA HIS A 3 -19.03 -8.17 -36.77
C HIS A 3 -18.66 -7.41 -35.50
N GLY A 4 -18.51 -8.14 -34.39
CA GLY A 4 -17.84 -7.65 -33.19
C GLY A 4 -16.31 -7.71 -33.38
N GLY A 5 -15.68 -6.56 -33.51
CA GLY A 5 -14.22 -6.45 -33.57
C GLY A 5 -13.61 -6.70 -32.18
N PRO A 6 -12.37 -7.22 -32.11
CA PRO A 6 -11.72 -7.51 -30.84
C PRO A 6 -11.35 -6.23 -30.08
N CYS A 7 -11.73 -6.19 -28.81
CA CYS A 7 -11.33 -5.16 -27.85
C CYS A 7 -9.80 -5.17 -27.70
N ARG A 8 -9.11 -4.08 -28.03
CA ARG A 8 -7.65 -3.94 -27.89
C ARG A 8 -7.31 -3.50 -26.46
N PRO A 9 -6.61 -4.30 -25.65
CA PRO A 9 -6.32 -3.99 -24.24
C PRO A 9 -5.22 -2.95 -24.00
N GLY A 10 -4.67 -2.31 -25.04
CA GLY A 10 -3.44 -1.54 -24.91
C GLY A 10 -3.58 -0.03 -24.63
N ARG A 11 -4.76 0.58 -24.76
CA ARG A 11 -4.91 2.05 -24.59
C ARG A 11 -5.28 2.49 -23.19
N ASP A 12 -6.03 1.70 -22.46
CA ASP A 12 -6.52 2.10 -21.14
C ASP A 12 -5.46 1.96 -20.05
N LEU A 13 -4.54 1.00 -20.20
CA LEU A 13 -3.40 0.82 -19.29
C LEU A 13 -2.42 2.00 -19.39
N LEU A 14 -2.18 2.51 -20.60
CA LEU A 14 -1.32 3.70 -20.82
C LEU A 14 -1.93 4.98 -20.25
N VAL A 15 -3.25 5.10 -20.20
CA VAL A 15 -3.94 6.24 -19.57
C VAL A 15 -3.84 6.16 -18.04
N LEU A 16 -3.98 4.97 -17.45
CA LEU A 16 -3.82 4.77 -16.01
C LEU A 16 -2.38 5.01 -15.55
N THR A 17 -1.38 4.47 -16.25
CA THR A 17 0.04 4.71 -15.93
C THR A 17 0.45 6.16 -16.14
N SER A 18 -0.08 6.85 -17.17
CA SER A 18 0.17 8.28 -17.37
C SER A 18 -0.50 9.17 -16.32
N ASN A 19 -1.68 8.77 -15.82
CA ASN A 19 -2.36 9.48 -14.74
C ASN A 19 -1.71 9.23 -13.39
N ILE A 20 -1.24 8.02 -13.10
CA ILE A 20 -0.41 7.70 -11.92
C ILE A 20 0.90 8.49 -11.97
N GLY A 21 1.55 8.59 -13.12
CA GLY A 21 2.76 9.41 -13.31
C GLY A 21 2.52 10.93 -13.21
N ARG A 22 1.33 11.42 -13.56
CA ARG A 22 0.92 12.83 -13.34
C ARG A 22 0.59 13.09 -11.87
N LEU A 23 -0.11 12.19 -11.19
CA LEU A 23 -0.35 12.27 -9.75
C LEU A 23 0.96 12.25 -8.97
N SER A 24 1.93 11.41 -9.33
CA SER A 24 3.26 11.40 -8.75
C SER A 24 4.00 12.73 -8.95
N ARG A 25 3.92 13.35 -10.14
CA ARG A 25 4.55 14.65 -10.43
C ARG A 25 3.84 15.83 -9.77
N SER A 26 2.52 15.83 -9.67
CA SER A 26 1.77 16.89 -8.98
C SER A 26 1.99 16.89 -7.47
N LEU A 27 2.31 15.73 -6.88
CA LEU A 27 2.65 15.57 -5.47
C LEU A 27 4.12 15.93 -5.14
N GLN A 28 4.96 16.14 -6.17
CA GLN A 28 6.33 16.67 -6.03
C GLN A 28 6.38 18.21 -6.00
N GLN A 29 5.25 18.91 -6.12
CA GLN A 29 5.22 20.36 -5.97
C GLN A 29 5.57 20.75 -4.54
N LYS A 30 6.45 21.76 -4.42
CA LYS A 30 6.88 22.31 -3.11
C LYS A 30 5.66 22.60 -2.24
N PRO A 31 5.62 22.10 -0.99
CA PRO A 31 4.50 22.37 -0.10
C PRO A 31 4.41 23.87 0.20
N LYS A 32 3.21 24.42 0.16
CA LYS A 32 2.92 25.78 0.65
C LYS A 32 3.26 25.83 2.15
N SER A 33 3.77 26.95 2.64
CA SER A 33 4.30 27.16 4.01
C SER A 33 3.41 26.65 5.17
N GLY A 34 2.10 26.53 4.96
CA GLY A 34 1.15 26.01 5.96
C GLY A 34 1.26 24.50 6.22
N SER A 35 1.74 23.70 5.24
CA SER A 35 1.89 22.24 5.40
C SER A 35 3.03 21.87 6.36
N ASP A 36 4.09 22.67 6.41
CA ASP A 36 5.24 22.42 7.29
C ASP A 36 4.91 22.64 8.76
N GLN A 37 4.01 23.56 9.07
CA GLN A 37 3.57 23.82 10.44
C GLN A 37 2.65 22.70 10.93
N ALA A 38 1.69 22.27 10.12
CA ALA A 38 0.82 21.13 10.42
C ALA A 38 1.65 19.84 10.61
N GLY A 39 2.65 19.59 9.77
CA GLY A 39 3.57 18.45 9.90
C GLY A 39 4.34 18.46 11.22
N ARG A 40 4.84 19.62 11.68
CA ARG A 40 5.53 19.73 12.97
C ARG A 40 4.64 19.46 14.17
N HIS A 41 3.39 19.91 14.16
CA HIS A 41 2.44 19.62 15.24
C HIS A 41 2.07 18.14 15.29
N LEU A 42 1.87 17.51 14.15
CA LEU A 42 1.53 16.09 14.06
C LEU A 42 2.71 15.19 14.39
N SER A 43 3.94 15.57 14.00
CA SER A 43 5.15 14.81 14.36
C SER A 43 5.43 14.83 15.87
N ALA A 44 5.01 15.88 16.57
CA ALA A 44 5.14 15.94 18.04
C ALA A 44 4.36 14.82 18.74
N LEU A 45 3.27 14.32 18.15
CA LEU A 45 2.51 13.21 18.68
C LEU A 45 3.29 11.89 18.66
N LEU A 46 4.24 11.74 17.74
CA LEU A 46 5.07 10.54 17.62
C LEU A 46 6.06 10.36 18.78
N ARG A 47 6.44 11.46 19.45
CA ARG A 47 7.42 11.42 20.55
C ARG A 47 6.92 10.67 21.79
N GLN A 48 5.61 10.54 21.95
CA GLN A 48 4.98 10.10 23.21
C GLN A 48 4.43 8.67 23.15
N TYR A 49 4.74 7.91 22.10
CA TYR A 49 4.21 6.55 21.99
C TYR A 49 5.29 5.48 22.18
N PRO A 50 5.42 4.89 23.38
CA PRO A 50 6.43 3.87 23.67
C PRO A 50 6.00 2.44 23.32
N GLY A 51 4.82 2.24 22.76
CA GLY A 51 4.24 0.91 22.53
C GLY A 51 4.68 0.25 21.24
N HIS A 52 4.09 -0.93 20.98
CA HIS A 52 4.35 -1.71 19.77
C HIS A 52 4.07 -0.89 18.49
N PRO A 53 4.95 -0.92 17.48
CA PRO A 53 4.84 -0.09 16.28
C PRO A 53 3.51 -0.19 15.55
N TYR A 54 2.90 -1.38 15.57
CA TYR A 54 1.63 -1.65 14.88
C TYR A 54 0.40 -1.56 15.80
N LYS A 55 0.50 -1.10 17.04
CA LYS A 55 -0.73 -0.98 17.83
C LYS A 55 -1.76 -0.16 17.06
N LYS A 56 -2.91 -0.81 16.74
CA LYS A 56 -3.92 -0.28 15.81
C LYS A 56 -4.30 1.15 16.20
N TRP A 57 -4.21 2.06 15.24
CA TRP A 57 -4.46 3.51 15.31
C TRP A 57 -3.50 4.34 16.19
N GLN A 58 -2.73 3.72 17.08
CA GLN A 58 -1.87 4.41 18.05
C GLN A 58 -0.38 4.27 17.75
N GLY A 59 0.03 3.16 17.17
CA GLY A 59 1.42 2.84 16.90
C GLY A 59 2.04 3.75 15.84
N ALA A 60 3.38 3.76 15.81
CA ALA A 60 4.16 4.56 14.86
C ALA A 60 3.75 4.31 13.40
N HIS A 61 3.46 3.06 13.04
CA HIS A 61 3.02 2.67 11.70
C HIS A 61 1.79 3.48 11.23
N TRP A 62 0.74 3.53 12.03
CA TRP A 62 -0.51 4.21 11.69
C TRP A 62 -0.38 5.73 11.71
N ARG A 63 0.41 6.26 12.65
CA ARG A 63 0.65 7.70 12.75
C ARG A 63 1.46 8.23 11.58
N LEU A 64 2.51 7.51 11.18
CA LEU A 64 3.30 7.86 10.01
C LEU A 64 2.46 7.81 8.73
N LEU A 65 1.63 6.77 8.57
CA LEU A 65 0.71 6.68 7.44
C LEU A 65 -0.26 7.87 7.42
N SER A 66 -0.85 8.22 8.56
CA SER A 66 -1.76 9.38 8.66
C SER A 66 -1.06 10.70 8.29
N LEU A 67 0.19 10.90 8.72
CA LEU A 67 0.98 12.09 8.38
C LEU A 67 1.19 12.20 6.87
N VAL A 68 1.55 11.10 6.22
CA VAL A 68 1.75 11.03 4.77
C VAL A 68 0.43 11.27 4.03
N GLU A 69 -0.68 10.71 4.49
CA GLU A 69 -2.02 10.96 3.91
C GLU A 69 -2.45 12.42 4.08
N LEU A 70 -2.03 13.09 5.14
CA LEU A 70 -2.25 14.53 5.36
C LEU A 70 -1.27 15.42 4.57
N GLY A 71 -0.43 14.84 3.72
CA GLY A 71 0.44 15.57 2.81
C GLY A 71 1.82 15.92 3.36
N VAL A 72 2.26 15.30 4.45
CA VAL A 72 3.65 15.42 4.91
C VAL A 72 4.56 14.68 3.93
N VAL A 73 5.54 15.39 3.37
CA VAL A 73 6.44 14.86 2.31
C VAL A 73 7.92 14.83 2.73
N ARG A 74 8.22 15.23 3.95
CA ARG A 74 9.59 15.18 4.50
C ARG A 74 9.57 14.70 5.94
N ALA A 75 10.45 13.74 6.22
CA ALA A 75 10.63 13.26 7.58
C ALA A 75 11.46 14.24 8.41
N ASP A 76 11.00 14.52 9.64
CA ASP A 76 11.86 15.11 10.68
C ASP A 76 12.59 13.99 11.46
N PRO A 77 13.59 14.33 12.32
CA PRO A 77 14.32 13.34 13.11
C PRO A 77 13.42 12.46 14.01
N THR A 78 12.25 12.94 14.41
CA THR A 78 11.30 12.18 15.24
C THR A 78 10.58 11.15 14.40
N MET A 79 10.15 11.54 13.20
CA MET A 79 9.55 10.64 12.23
C MET A 79 10.54 9.55 11.79
N ILE A 80 11.81 9.90 11.57
CA ILE A 80 12.88 8.93 11.23
C ILE A 80 13.04 7.90 12.35
N ARG A 81 13.06 8.31 13.62
CA ARG A 81 13.12 7.36 14.75
C ARG A 81 11.92 6.44 14.81
N ALA A 82 10.72 6.98 14.62
CA ALA A 82 9.50 6.19 14.58
C ALA A 82 9.48 5.22 13.39
N LEU A 83 9.98 5.66 12.23
CA LEU A 83 10.07 4.82 11.03
C LEU A 83 11.10 3.69 11.22
N ASN A 84 12.26 3.97 11.82
CA ASN A 84 13.23 2.93 12.15
C ASN A 84 12.59 1.86 13.03
N GLN A 85 11.82 2.24 14.07
CA GLN A 85 11.10 1.28 14.90
C GLN A 85 10.13 0.40 14.09
N VAL A 86 9.46 0.98 13.09
CA VAL A 86 8.57 0.21 12.20
C VAL A 86 9.36 -0.72 11.30
N LEU A 87 10.44 -0.25 10.68
CA LEU A 87 11.27 -1.06 9.79
C LEU A 87 11.98 -2.19 10.52
N ASP A 88 12.54 -1.91 11.70
CA ASP A 88 13.21 -2.93 12.53
C ASP A 88 12.22 -4.04 12.94
N TRP A 89 10.97 -3.67 13.26
CA TRP A 89 9.93 -4.66 13.55
C TRP A 89 9.52 -5.47 12.31
N LEU A 90 9.31 -4.83 11.14
CA LEU A 90 8.88 -5.52 9.92
C LEU A 90 9.96 -6.45 9.37
N LEU A 91 11.22 -6.05 9.50
CA LEU A 91 12.38 -6.78 8.98
C LEU A 91 13.08 -7.66 10.01
N ASP A 92 12.50 -7.78 11.22
CA ASP A 92 13.03 -8.66 12.25
C ASP A 92 13.14 -10.10 11.71
N PRO A 93 14.36 -10.71 11.70
CA PRO A 93 14.54 -12.09 11.25
C PRO A 93 13.73 -13.13 12.07
N ALA A 94 13.38 -12.79 13.30
CA ALA A 94 12.56 -13.64 14.15
C ALA A 94 11.06 -13.57 13.81
N ARG A 95 10.65 -12.63 12.95
CA ARG A 95 9.24 -12.51 12.54
C ARG A 95 8.85 -13.69 11.65
N PRO A 96 7.84 -14.49 12.03
CA PRO A 96 7.50 -15.69 11.31
C PRO A 96 6.96 -15.37 9.91
N VAL A 97 7.45 -16.10 8.92
CA VAL A 97 6.90 -16.11 7.56
C VAL A 97 5.97 -17.30 7.44
N SER A 98 4.68 -17.06 7.29
CA SER A 98 3.67 -18.10 7.16
C SER A 98 3.46 -18.49 5.71
N ARG A 99 3.55 -19.80 5.40
CA ARG A 99 3.25 -20.36 4.08
C ARG A 99 2.35 -21.58 4.24
N ILE A 100 1.13 -21.51 3.70
CA ILE A 100 0.12 -22.58 3.82
C ILE A 100 -0.43 -22.88 2.42
N ALA A 101 -0.55 -24.16 2.09
CA ALA A 101 -1.01 -24.62 0.77
C ALA A 101 -0.26 -23.93 -0.40
N GLY A 102 1.07 -23.77 -0.28
CA GLY A 102 1.93 -23.17 -1.28
C GLY A 102 1.86 -21.64 -1.39
N ARG A 103 1.03 -20.95 -0.59
CA ARG A 103 0.85 -19.49 -0.63
C ARG A 103 1.36 -18.82 0.64
N TYR A 104 1.97 -17.65 0.49
CA TYR A 104 2.32 -16.80 1.62
C TYR A 104 1.06 -16.23 2.28
N ARG A 105 0.98 -16.32 3.62
CA ARG A 105 -0.12 -15.84 4.45
C ARG A 105 0.36 -14.71 5.35
N MET A 106 0.70 -13.59 4.72
CA MET A 106 1.32 -12.46 5.38
C MET A 106 0.37 -11.26 5.41
N HIS A 107 0.50 -10.46 6.47
CA HIS A 107 -0.18 -9.16 6.55
C HIS A 107 0.51 -8.13 5.65
N ALA A 108 0.50 -8.38 4.35
CA ALA A 108 1.21 -7.59 3.35
C ALA A 108 0.85 -6.08 3.36
N SER A 109 -0.33 -5.75 3.88
CA SER A 109 -0.75 -4.36 4.10
C SER A 109 0.18 -3.60 5.05
N GLN A 110 0.85 -4.28 5.98
CA GLN A 110 1.80 -3.67 6.91
C GLN A 110 3.07 -3.21 6.19
N GLU A 111 3.66 -4.10 5.38
CA GLU A 111 4.82 -3.79 4.54
C GLU A 111 4.47 -2.75 3.47
N GLY A 112 3.31 -2.88 2.84
CA GLY A 112 2.84 -1.96 1.82
C GLY A 112 2.68 -0.52 2.31
N ASN A 113 2.09 -0.34 3.49
CA ASN A 113 1.97 0.97 4.11
C ASN A 113 3.34 1.55 4.52
N ALA A 114 4.23 0.74 5.09
CA ALA A 114 5.59 1.18 5.45
C ALA A 114 6.38 1.59 4.19
N LEU A 115 6.29 0.81 3.11
CA LEU A 115 6.89 1.11 1.82
C LEU A 115 6.39 2.46 1.27
N LEU A 116 5.08 2.68 1.27
CA LEU A 116 4.46 3.93 0.85
C LEU A 116 4.99 5.12 1.69
N VAL A 117 5.01 4.97 3.01
CA VAL A 117 5.50 5.99 3.94
C VAL A 117 6.95 6.35 3.65
N CYS A 118 7.84 5.36 3.53
CA CYS A 118 9.25 5.59 3.21
C CYS A 118 9.42 6.39 1.91
N CYS A 119 8.76 5.97 0.84
CA CYS A 119 8.84 6.62 -0.47
C CYS A 119 8.31 8.07 -0.42
N ARG A 120 7.18 8.29 0.24
CA ARG A 120 6.57 9.63 0.36
C ARG A 120 7.37 10.59 1.22
N LEU A 121 8.09 10.09 2.22
CA LEU A 121 8.98 10.89 3.07
C LEU A 121 10.37 11.10 2.48
N GLY A 122 10.63 10.65 1.25
CA GLY A 122 11.91 10.83 0.55
C GLY A 122 12.99 9.82 0.96
N LEU A 123 12.61 8.71 1.58
CA LEU A 123 13.53 7.68 2.08
C LEU A 123 13.55 6.43 1.18
N GLY A 124 13.10 6.55 -0.07
CA GLY A 124 13.04 5.43 -1.03
C GLY A 124 14.40 4.79 -1.36
N GLY A 125 15.51 5.47 -1.09
CA GLY A 125 16.88 4.94 -1.26
C GLY A 125 17.41 4.11 -0.09
N ASP A 126 16.68 3.97 1.01
CA ASP A 126 17.09 3.10 2.13
C ASP A 126 17.05 1.63 1.69
N PRO A 127 18.11 0.82 1.90
CA PRO A 127 18.16 -0.59 1.51
C PRO A 127 16.97 -1.41 2.07
N ARG A 128 16.49 -1.08 3.25
CA ARG A 128 15.33 -1.71 3.89
C ARG A 128 14.05 -1.52 3.09
N VAL A 129 13.94 -0.42 2.35
CA VAL A 129 12.80 -0.14 1.45
C VAL A 129 12.79 -1.10 0.27
N SER A 130 13.96 -1.37 -0.32
CA SER A 130 14.10 -2.37 -1.37
C SER A 130 13.77 -3.79 -0.87
N GLU A 131 14.17 -4.12 0.35
CA GLU A 131 13.83 -5.40 0.99
C GLU A 131 12.32 -5.57 1.18
N LEU A 132 11.61 -4.54 1.68
CA LEU A 132 10.14 -4.58 1.80
C LEU A 132 9.47 -4.80 0.44
N ALA A 133 9.92 -4.10 -0.59
CA ALA A 133 9.37 -4.24 -1.93
C ALA A 133 9.62 -5.64 -2.51
N SER A 134 10.80 -6.21 -2.29
CA SER A 134 11.15 -7.58 -2.72
C SER A 134 10.26 -8.62 -2.03
N ARG A 135 10.05 -8.50 -0.73
CA ARG A 135 9.14 -9.38 0.03
C ARG A 135 7.71 -9.29 -0.50
N LEU A 136 7.20 -8.10 -0.77
CA LEU A 136 5.86 -7.94 -1.34
C LEU A 136 5.74 -8.61 -2.71
N ALA A 137 6.74 -8.46 -3.58
CA ALA A 137 6.74 -9.11 -4.89
C ALA A 137 6.79 -10.65 -4.76
N GLU A 138 7.58 -11.19 -3.83
CA GLU A 138 7.67 -12.62 -3.54
C GLU A 138 6.37 -13.20 -2.97
N TRP A 139 5.70 -12.46 -2.07
CA TRP A 139 4.49 -12.92 -1.39
C TRP A 139 3.22 -12.79 -2.21
N GLN A 140 3.29 -12.15 -3.38
CA GLN A 140 2.14 -11.92 -4.25
C GLN A 140 1.54 -13.24 -4.74
N TRP A 141 0.24 -13.38 -4.65
CA TRP A 141 -0.48 -14.54 -5.16
C TRP A 141 -0.69 -14.46 -6.67
N SER A 142 -1.02 -15.60 -7.28
CA SER A 142 -1.18 -15.72 -8.73
C SER A 142 -2.33 -14.86 -9.30
N ASP A 143 -3.32 -14.52 -8.48
CA ASP A 143 -4.41 -13.62 -8.86
C ASP A 143 -4.05 -12.12 -8.78
N GLY A 144 -2.83 -11.81 -8.34
CA GLY A 144 -2.27 -10.46 -8.34
C GLY A 144 -2.35 -9.73 -7.00
N GLY A 145 -2.98 -10.30 -5.96
CA GLY A 145 -3.08 -9.67 -4.66
C GLY A 145 -2.35 -10.44 -3.56
N TRP A 146 -2.76 -10.22 -2.30
CA TRP A 146 -2.21 -10.83 -1.08
C TRP A 146 -3.33 -11.22 -0.13
N ASN A 147 -3.06 -12.15 0.78
CA ASN A 147 -3.98 -12.52 1.83
C ASN A 147 -3.23 -13.05 3.07
N CYS A 148 -3.73 -12.74 4.25
CA CYS A 148 -3.19 -13.23 5.53
C CYS A 148 -4.04 -14.34 6.17
N ASP A 149 -5.16 -14.72 5.58
CA ASP A 149 -6.06 -15.73 6.13
C ASP A 149 -5.37 -17.10 6.23
N PRO A 150 -5.24 -17.70 7.43
CA PRO A 150 -4.51 -18.95 7.62
C PRO A 150 -5.25 -20.20 7.11
N ARG A 151 -6.50 -20.09 6.72
CA ARG A 151 -7.30 -21.22 6.24
C ARG A 151 -6.79 -21.71 4.89
N PRO A 152 -6.43 -23.01 4.74
CA PRO A 152 -5.85 -23.54 3.52
C PRO A 152 -6.80 -23.50 2.30
N GLU A 153 -8.11 -23.56 2.55
CA GLU A 153 -9.16 -23.50 1.53
C GLU A 153 -9.34 -22.11 0.90
N VAL A 154 -8.84 -21.05 1.54
CA VAL A 154 -8.87 -19.70 0.97
C VAL A 154 -7.86 -19.62 -0.17
N THR A 155 -8.35 -19.40 -1.39
CA THR A 155 -7.56 -19.42 -2.63
C THR A 155 -7.51 -18.10 -3.38
N HIS A 156 -8.19 -17.06 -2.89
CA HIS A 156 -8.27 -15.72 -3.49
C HIS A 156 -7.65 -14.67 -2.58
N SER A 157 -7.16 -13.61 -3.19
CA SER A 157 -6.57 -12.47 -2.48
C SER A 157 -7.62 -11.64 -1.73
N SER A 158 -7.18 -10.93 -0.70
CA SER A 158 -7.96 -9.99 0.09
C SER A 158 -7.76 -8.57 -0.40
N PHE A 159 -8.83 -7.80 -0.57
CA PHE A 159 -8.74 -6.37 -0.88
C PHE A 159 -8.01 -5.59 0.21
N HIS A 160 -8.29 -5.91 1.49
CA HIS A 160 -7.63 -5.28 2.65
C HIS A 160 -6.11 -5.46 2.66
N GLU A 161 -5.63 -6.66 2.26
CA GLU A 161 -4.21 -6.94 2.22
C GLU A 161 -3.55 -6.50 0.91
N SER A 162 -4.32 -6.14 -0.13
CA SER A 162 -3.79 -5.87 -1.48
C SER A 162 -3.65 -4.38 -1.81
N LEU A 163 -4.47 -3.49 -1.25
CA LEU A 163 -4.43 -2.06 -1.58
C LEU A 163 -3.12 -1.39 -1.14
N ALA A 164 -2.68 -1.65 0.09
CA ALA A 164 -1.46 -1.03 0.61
C ALA A 164 -0.20 -1.48 -0.14
N PRO A 165 0.01 -2.78 -0.45
CA PRO A 165 1.08 -3.22 -1.33
C PRO A 165 1.06 -2.56 -2.71
N LEU A 166 -0.08 -2.49 -3.37
CA LEU A 166 -0.22 -1.80 -4.65
C LEU A 166 0.28 -0.35 -4.55
N ARG A 167 -0.18 0.40 -3.56
CA ARG A 167 0.22 1.80 -3.35
C ARG A 167 1.70 1.94 -3.06
N GLY A 168 2.25 1.06 -2.23
CA GLY A 168 3.66 1.03 -1.86
C GLY A 168 4.57 0.72 -3.05
N LEU A 169 4.25 -0.32 -3.82
CA LEU A 169 5.01 -0.74 -5.01
C LEU A 169 4.98 0.33 -6.11
N VAL A 170 3.82 0.97 -6.35
CA VAL A 170 3.71 2.10 -7.27
C VAL A 170 4.58 3.29 -6.83
N ALA A 171 4.60 3.59 -5.54
CA ALA A 171 5.42 4.69 -5.01
C ALA A 171 6.92 4.40 -5.10
N GLN A 172 7.33 3.15 -4.95
CA GLN A 172 8.72 2.70 -5.02
C GLN A 172 9.22 2.58 -6.47
N GLY A 173 8.40 2.09 -7.39
CA GLY A 173 8.63 2.13 -8.85
C GLY A 173 9.48 1.01 -9.46
N THR A 174 10.23 0.22 -8.68
CA THR A 174 11.12 -0.82 -9.22
C THR A 174 10.36 -2.09 -9.62
N PHE A 175 9.31 -2.46 -8.89
CA PHE A 175 8.55 -3.70 -9.11
C PHE A 175 7.26 -3.44 -9.90
N SER A 176 7.40 -2.86 -11.11
CA SER A 176 6.28 -2.46 -11.96
C SER A 176 5.33 -3.62 -12.31
N ASP A 177 5.87 -4.82 -12.54
CA ASP A 177 5.07 -6.01 -12.89
C ASP A 177 4.18 -6.46 -11.72
N ALA A 178 4.72 -6.46 -10.50
CA ALA A 178 3.93 -6.77 -9.31
C ALA A 178 2.85 -5.72 -9.06
N ALA A 179 3.18 -4.44 -9.24
CA ALA A 179 2.21 -3.34 -9.14
C ALA A 179 1.12 -3.46 -10.22
N THR A 180 1.48 -3.80 -11.45
CA THR A 180 0.53 -4.02 -12.55
C THR A 180 -0.43 -5.16 -12.26
N ARG A 181 0.09 -6.34 -11.83
CA ARG A 181 -0.78 -7.47 -11.46
C ARG A 181 -1.73 -7.11 -10.31
N ALA A 182 -1.27 -6.31 -9.33
CA ALA A 182 -2.12 -5.86 -8.24
C ALA A 182 -3.20 -4.87 -8.74
N ALA A 183 -2.87 -3.98 -9.67
CA ALA A 183 -3.85 -3.10 -10.29
C ALA A 183 -4.90 -3.89 -11.08
N ASP A 184 -4.46 -4.88 -11.86
CA ASP A 184 -5.36 -5.76 -12.61
C ASP A 184 -6.30 -6.55 -11.71
N PHE A 185 -5.82 -7.00 -10.53
CA PHE A 185 -6.69 -7.62 -9.51
C PHE A 185 -7.86 -6.68 -9.15
N PHE A 186 -7.60 -5.42 -8.81
CA PHE A 186 -8.67 -4.46 -8.49
C PHE A 186 -9.57 -4.15 -9.69
N LEU A 187 -9.02 -4.04 -10.90
CA LEU A 187 -9.78 -3.73 -12.11
C LEU A 187 -10.72 -4.86 -12.51
N ARG A 188 -10.28 -6.12 -12.43
CA ARG A 188 -11.15 -7.30 -12.67
C ARG A 188 -12.36 -7.31 -11.75
N HIS A 189 -12.16 -6.91 -10.51
CA HIS A 189 -13.22 -6.77 -9.52
C HIS A 189 -13.99 -5.45 -9.61
N ARG A 190 -13.70 -4.60 -10.61
CA ARG A 190 -14.31 -3.26 -10.74
C ARG A 190 -14.25 -2.47 -9.42
N LEU A 191 -13.19 -2.68 -8.64
CA LEU A 191 -12.89 -2.12 -7.32
C LEU A 191 -13.73 -2.64 -6.15
N TYR A 192 -14.91 -3.18 -6.37
CA TYR A 192 -15.86 -3.53 -5.29
C TYR A 192 -16.82 -4.68 -5.62
N ARG A 193 -16.66 -5.32 -6.78
CA ARG A 193 -17.56 -6.41 -7.21
C ARG A 193 -16.88 -7.77 -7.14
N SER A 194 -17.69 -8.82 -7.05
CA SER A 194 -17.22 -10.18 -7.27
C SER A 194 -16.59 -10.31 -8.67
N GLU A 195 -15.78 -11.34 -8.90
CA GLU A 195 -15.13 -11.58 -10.19
C GLU A 195 -16.16 -11.77 -11.32
N SER A 196 -17.30 -12.43 -11.04
CA SER A 196 -18.45 -12.50 -11.98
C SER A 196 -19.06 -11.12 -12.27
N GLY A 197 -18.84 -10.13 -11.42
CA GLY A 197 -19.41 -8.80 -11.52
C GLY A 197 -20.83 -8.65 -11.00
N ASP A 198 -21.46 -9.74 -10.54
CA ASP A 198 -22.88 -9.78 -10.18
C ASP A 198 -23.14 -9.24 -8.77
N LEU A 199 -22.17 -9.44 -7.85
CA LEU A 199 -22.34 -9.08 -6.45
C LEU A 199 -21.43 -7.91 -6.07
N VAL A 200 -21.95 -6.99 -5.27
CA VAL A 200 -21.14 -6.04 -4.48
C VAL A 200 -20.55 -6.81 -3.31
N ILE A 201 -19.22 -6.81 -3.18
CA ILE A 201 -18.50 -7.57 -2.13
C ILE A 201 -18.87 -7.03 -0.76
N ASP A 202 -18.77 -5.71 -0.57
CA ASP A 202 -19.19 -5.03 0.65
C ASP A 202 -19.79 -3.65 0.30
N ARG A 203 -21.01 -3.39 0.77
CA ARG A 203 -21.70 -2.12 0.51
C ARG A 203 -21.06 -0.93 1.21
N GLU A 204 -20.37 -1.15 2.32
CA GLU A 204 -19.66 -0.09 3.03
C GLU A 204 -18.51 0.49 2.18
N TRP A 205 -17.95 -0.29 1.25
CA TRP A 205 -16.91 0.19 0.32
C TRP A 205 -17.42 1.25 -0.67
N LEU A 206 -18.71 1.40 -0.81
CA LEU A 206 -19.32 2.45 -1.64
C LEU A 206 -19.38 3.80 -0.92
N ARG A 207 -19.01 3.85 0.36
CA ARG A 207 -18.89 5.08 1.13
C ARG A 207 -17.49 5.65 1.02
N LEU A 208 -17.40 6.97 0.89
CA LEU A 208 -16.11 7.65 0.92
C LEU A 208 -15.60 7.76 2.36
N HIS A 209 -14.38 7.28 2.58
CA HIS A 209 -13.69 7.36 3.86
C HIS A 209 -12.38 8.12 3.72
N TRP A 210 -11.99 8.78 4.79
CA TRP A 210 -10.68 9.39 4.92
C TRP A 210 -10.05 9.00 6.27
N PRO A 211 -8.77 8.57 6.31
CA PRO A 211 -7.89 8.26 5.17
C PRO A 211 -8.39 7.08 4.32
N ALA A 212 -7.92 7.01 3.07
CA ALA A 212 -8.36 5.99 2.11
C ALA A 212 -7.74 4.63 2.43
N TYR A 213 -8.41 3.82 3.19
CA TYR A 213 -8.10 2.40 3.41
C TYR A 213 -9.40 1.58 3.49
N TRP A 214 -9.29 0.30 3.20
CA TRP A 214 -10.41 -0.63 3.32
C TRP A 214 -10.61 -1.04 4.78
N HIS A 215 -11.84 -1.13 5.20
CA HIS A 215 -12.24 -1.64 6.53
C HIS A 215 -12.91 -2.98 6.42
#